data_98e2cf4d1b7c9d9b0abd1c9f93870ebe
#
_entry.id   98e2cf4d1b7c9d9b0abd1c9f93870ebe
#
_cell.length_a   1.000
_cell.length_b   1.000
_cell.length_c   1.000
_cell.angle_alpha   90.00
_cell.angle_beta   90.00
_cell.angle_gamma   90.00
#
_symmetry.space_group_name_H-M   'P 1'
#
loop_
_entity.id
_entity.type
_entity.pdbx_description
1 polymer ?
#
loop_
_entity_poly.entity_id
_entity_poly.type
_entity_poly.pdbx_seq_one_letter_code
_entity_poly.pdbx_strand_id
1 'polypeptide(L)'
;MEVNALTWIITIVVVVGFFVFDFYSHVKTPHEPSIKESALWSLFYVALACLFGGFLWLTWGEPGNPHQHGLEFFAGYITEKALSVDNLFIFALILSSFKIPRKYQQKVLLIGIALALILRGIFIALGAAIIEAWSDVFYLFGLFLLWTAAKLLWDEVSGEEEKDPQDMMVIKMTRKFIHVSDHYDSDRLWFKENGKRVLTPLFIALVAIGFVDVLFALDSIPAIYGITSEPYIVFTTNALALMGLRQLYFLLDGLLERLVYLGYGLFIILAFIGTKLILSLIHISEPTRLLS
;
A
#
# COMPACT_ATOMS: atom_id res chain seq x y z
N MET A 1 15.51 -12.50 -13.02
CA MET A 1 16.50 -11.85 -12.10
C MET A 1 16.89 -12.84 -10.99
N GLU A 2 18.19 -13.18 -10.83
CA GLU A 2 18.61 -14.05 -9.72
C GLU A 2 18.96 -13.19 -8.48
N VAL A 3 18.03 -13.14 -7.53
CA VAL A 3 18.24 -12.43 -6.26
C VAL A 3 18.60 -13.45 -5.19
N ASN A 4 19.83 -13.39 -4.69
CA ASN A 4 20.30 -14.29 -3.67
C ASN A 4 19.68 -13.94 -2.27
N ALA A 5 19.70 -14.91 -1.36
CA ALA A 5 19.16 -14.73 -0.01
C ALA A 5 19.81 -13.56 0.76
N LEU A 6 21.10 -13.28 0.52
CA LEU A 6 21.80 -12.18 1.16
C LEU A 6 21.22 -10.82 0.74
N THR A 7 20.91 -10.63 -0.54
CA THR A 7 20.27 -9.41 -1.05
C THR A 7 18.89 -9.19 -0.41
N TRP A 8 18.08 -10.25 -0.31
CA TRP A 8 16.80 -10.19 0.40
C TRP A 8 16.96 -9.77 1.85
N ILE A 9 17.89 -10.42 2.57
CA ILE A 9 18.14 -10.10 3.99
C ILE A 9 18.60 -8.65 4.15
N ILE A 10 19.55 -8.18 3.33
CA ILE A 10 20.02 -6.79 3.37
C ILE A 10 18.87 -5.82 3.12
N THR A 11 18.05 -6.07 2.09
CA THR A 11 16.91 -5.21 1.76
C THR A 11 15.91 -5.15 2.91
N ILE A 12 15.52 -6.30 3.47
CA ILE A 12 14.58 -6.36 4.59
C ILE A 12 15.17 -5.63 5.83
N VAL A 13 16.45 -5.85 6.15
CA VAL A 13 17.12 -5.17 7.25
C VAL A 13 17.15 -3.65 7.06
N VAL A 14 17.44 -3.18 5.85
CA VAL A 14 17.44 -1.75 5.52
C VAL A 14 16.02 -1.17 5.65
N VAL A 15 15.01 -1.82 5.09
CA VAL A 15 13.61 -1.38 5.19
C VAL A 15 13.15 -1.33 6.65
N VAL A 16 13.39 -2.40 7.42
CA VAL A 16 13.06 -2.43 8.86
C VAL A 16 13.84 -1.36 9.62
N GLY A 17 15.11 -1.15 9.28
CA GLY A 17 15.94 -0.10 9.87
C GLY A 17 15.35 1.30 9.68
N PHE A 18 14.83 1.61 8.48
CA PHE A 18 14.14 2.88 8.24
C PHE A 18 12.85 3.00 9.03
N PHE A 19 12.05 1.95 9.15
CA PHE A 19 10.84 1.98 10.01
C PHE A 19 11.17 2.17 11.48
N VAL A 20 12.21 1.51 11.98
CA VAL A 20 12.69 1.68 13.35
C VAL A 20 13.20 3.11 13.56
N PHE A 21 13.99 3.63 12.62
CA PHE A 21 14.47 5.02 12.66
C PHE A 21 13.29 6.01 12.66
N ASP A 22 12.31 5.80 11.79
CA ASP A 22 11.11 6.65 11.69
C ASP A 22 10.28 6.62 12.99
N PHE A 23 10.19 5.44 13.62
CA PHE A 23 9.54 5.29 14.93
C PHE A 23 10.26 6.10 16.03
N TYR A 24 11.57 5.97 16.15
CA TYR A 24 12.32 6.68 17.17
C TYR A 24 12.36 8.18 16.95
N SER A 25 12.44 8.62 15.69
CA SER A 25 12.54 10.05 15.34
C SER A 25 11.25 10.82 15.52
N HIS A 26 10.09 10.19 15.28
CA HIS A 26 8.83 10.93 15.17
C HIS A 26 7.71 10.46 16.10
N VAL A 27 7.74 9.19 16.56
CA VAL A 27 6.64 8.66 17.38
C VAL A 27 6.93 8.72 18.86
N LYS A 28 8.20 8.67 19.25
CA LYS A 28 8.61 8.71 20.66
C LYS A 28 8.24 10.03 21.35
N THR A 29 8.23 11.13 20.62
CA THR A 29 7.76 12.45 21.07
C THR A 29 6.60 12.89 20.22
N PRO A 30 5.33 12.65 20.65
CA PRO A 30 4.17 13.04 19.88
C PRO A 30 4.14 14.56 19.62
N HIS A 31 4.22 14.96 18.37
CA HIS A 31 4.11 16.33 17.91
C HIS A 31 3.30 16.40 16.60
N GLU A 32 2.83 17.56 16.24
CA GLU A 32 2.21 17.79 14.93
C GLU A 32 3.31 18.18 13.95
N PRO A 33 3.56 17.38 12.87
CA PRO A 33 4.61 17.71 11.93
C PRO A 33 4.26 18.96 11.14
N SER A 34 5.25 19.80 10.90
CA SER A 34 5.08 20.96 10.03
C SER A 34 5.05 20.53 8.56
N ILE A 35 4.39 21.36 7.71
CA ILE A 35 4.34 21.12 6.25
C ILE A 35 5.75 21.03 5.66
N LYS A 36 6.70 21.85 6.14
CA LYS A 36 8.10 21.81 5.68
C LYS A 36 8.80 20.50 6.06
N GLU A 37 8.57 20.02 7.28
CA GLU A 37 9.10 18.76 7.77
C GLU A 37 8.55 17.59 6.94
N SER A 38 7.23 17.54 6.75
CA SER A 38 6.57 16.52 5.95
C SER A 38 7.05 16.51 4.49
N ALA A 39 7.21 17.70 3.89
CA ALA A 39 7.73 17.84 2.53
C ALA A 39 9.19 17.36 2.41
N LEU A 40 10.05 17.71 3.35
CA LEU A 40 11.46 17.31 3.34
C LEU A 40 11.62 15.79 3.48
N TRP A 41 10.89 15.18 4.41
CA TRP A 41 10.91 13.74 4.59
C TRP A 41 10.27 12.99 3.41
N SER A 42 9.18 13.51 2.82
CA SER A 42 8.60 12.94 1.60
C SER A 42 9.60 12.98 0.45
N LEU A 43 10.30 14.10 0.26
CA LEU A 43 11.35 14.24 -0.76
C LEU A 43 12.50 13.26 -0.51
N PHE A 44 12.92 13.09 0.74
CA PHE A 44 13.95 12.13 1.11
C PHE A 44 13.60 10.70 0.70
N TYR A 45 12.37 10.23 0.98
CA TYR A 45 11.94 8.87 0.62
C TYR A 45 11.77 8.70 -0.90
N VAL A 46 11.31 9.75 -1.61
CA VAL A 46 11.28 9.73 -3.07
C VAL A 46 12.70 9.67 -3.66
N ALA A 47 13.64 10.46 -3.12
CA ALA A 47 15.03 10.42 -3.56
C ALA A 47 15.66 9.04 -3.31
N LEU A 48 15.37 8.41 -2.16
CA LEU A 48 15.82 7.05 -1.85
C LEU A 48 15.30 6.03 -2.87
N ALA A 49 14.02 6.12 -3.22
CA ALA A 49 13.42 5.27 -4.26
C ALA A 49 14.05 5.51 -5.64
N CYS A 50 14.32 6.77 -6.00
CA CYS A 50 15.01 7.12 -7.25
C CYS A 50 16.44 6.57 -7.28
N LEU A 51 17.17 6.64 -6.18
CA LEU A 51 18.52 6.07 -6.07
C LEU A 51 18.50 4.55 -6.21
N PHE A 52 17.55 3.88 -5.57
CA PHE A 52 17.40 2.44 -5.67
C PHE A 52 16.99 2.02 -7.09
N GLY A 53 16.01 2.69 -7.70
CA GLY A 53 15.61 2.43 -9.07
C GLY A 53 16.74 2.71 -10.08
N GLY A 54 17.52 3.78 -9.86
CA GLY A 54 18.72 4.09 -10.62
C GLY A 54 19.81 3.02 -10.49
N PHE A 55 19.98 2.47 -9.30
CA PHE A 55 20.87 1.35 -9.05
C PHE A 55 20.42 0.11 -9.86
N LEU A 56 19.14 -0.26 -9.82
CA LEU A 56 18.60 -1.36 -10.63
C LEU A 56 18.78 -1.12 -12.12
N TRP A 57 18.55 0.10 -12.58
CA TRP A 57 18.73 0.51 -13.97
C TRP A 57 20.14 0.32 -14.48
N LEU A 58 21.15 0.58 -13.64
CA LEU A 58 22.55 0.54 -14.03
C LEU A 58 23.22 -0.83 -13.81
N THR A 59 22.73 -1.63 -12.85
CA THR A 59 23.44 -2.83 -12.41
C THR A 59 22.71 -4.13 -12.71
N TRP A 60 21.39 -4.11 -12.81
CA TRP A 60 20.57 -5.29 -12.99
C TRP A 60 19.74 -5.21 -14.26
N GLY A 61 20.35 -5.61 -15.37
CA GLY A 61 19.70 -5.74 -16.66
C GLY A 61 19.80 -7.15 -17.20
N GLU A 62 18.97 -7.48 -18.17
CA GLU A 62 19.03 -8.74 -18.90
C GLU A 62 19.83 -8.62 -20.21
N PRO A 63 20.40 -9.70 -20.71
CA PRO A 63 21.02 -9.71 -22.02
C PRO A 63 20.02 -9.27 -23.11
N GLY A 64 20.27 -8.14 -23.75
CA GLY A 64 19.38 -7.55 -24.76
C GLY A 64 18.47 -6.44 -24.24
N ASN A 65 18.24 -6.34 -22.93
CA ASN A 65 17.50 -5.25 -22.31
C ASN A 65 18.13 -4.81 -20.97
N PRO A 66 19.24 -4.05 -21.01
CA PRO A 66 20.03 -3.73 -19.82
C PRO A 66 19.31 -2.85 -18.79
N HIS A 67 18.17 -2.26 -19.14
CA HIS A 67 17.45 -1.32 -18.27
C HIS A 67 16.08 -1.82 -17.83
N GLN A 68 15.73 -3.07 -18.15
CA GLN A 68 14.39 -3.62 -17.92
C GLN A 68 13.95 -3.51 -16.47
N HIS A 69 14.75 -4.02 -15.54
CA HIS A 69 14.36 -4.05 -14.11
C HIS A 69 14.26 -2.67 -13.47
N GLY A 70 15.07 -1.70 -13.96
CA GLY A 70 14.91 -0.31 -13.57
C GLY A 70 13.59 0.29 -14.05
N LEU A 71 13.20 0.03 -15.31
CA LEU A 71 11.91 0.46 -15.87
C LEU A 71 10.73 -0.17 -15.12
N GLU A 72 10.79 -1.47 -14.87
CA GLU A 72 9.78 -2.21 -14.10
C GLU A 72 9.62 -1.64 -12.69
N PHE A 73 10.75 -1.36 -12.02
CA PHE A 73 10.74 -0.74 -10.70
C PHE A 73 10.09 0.65 -10.72
N PHE A 74 10.50 1.55 -11.63
CA PHE A 74 9.91 2.89 -11.69
C PHE A 74 8.43 2.86 -12.07
N ALA A 75 8.03 2.03 -13.01
CA ALA A 75 6.63 1.84 -13.37
C ALA A 75 5.82 1.32 -12.17
N GLY A 76 6.31 0.29 -11.48
CA GLY A 76 5.70 -0.25 -10.27
C GLY A 76 5.63 0.77 -9.13
N TYR A 77 6.72 1.50 -8.90
CA TYR A 77 6.78 2.53 -7.85
C TYR A 77 5.77 3.66 -8.09
N ILE A 78 5.67 4.16 -9.32
CA ILE A 78 4.72 5.23 -9.66
C ILE A 78 3.29 4.71 -9.52
N THR A 79 3.00 3.50 -9.99
CA THR A 79 1.68 2.87 -9.86
C THR A 79 1.31 2.69 -8.40
N GLU A 80 2.20 2.11 -7.58
CA GLU A 80 1.93 1.91 -6.15
C GLU A 80 1.78 3.25 -5.41
N LYS A 81 2.58 4.26 -5.79
CA LYS A 81 2.46 5.60 -5.22
C LYS A 81 1.12 6.25 -5.55
N ALA A 82 0.62 6.08 -6.78
CA ALA A 82 -0.70 6.57 -7.18
C ALA A 82 -1.83 5.88 -6.40
N LEU A 83 -1.80 4.54 -6.30
CA LEU A 83 -2.75 3.76 -5.51
C LEU A 83 -2.68 4.12 -4.01
N SER A 84 -1.47 4.39 -3.50
CA SER A 84 -1.26 4.77 -2.10
C SER A 84 -1.85 6.14 -1.74
N VAL A 85 -2.04 7.06 -2.69
CA VAL A 85 -2.72 8.35 -2.42
C VAL A 85 -4.20 8.13 -2.12
N ASP A 86 -4.86 7.20 -2.81
CA ASP A 86 -6.23 6.77 -2.50
C ASP A 86 -6.33 6.16 -1.11
N ASN A 87 -5.39 5.28 -0.77
CA ASN A 87 -5.32 4.69 0.57
C ASN A 87 -5.23 5.76 1.66
N LEU A 88 -4.52 6.89 1.41
CA LEU A 88 -4.42 8.00 2.35
C LEU A 88 -5.75 8.70 2.59
N PHE A 89 -6.59 8.81 1.56
CA PHE A 89 -7.92 9.39 1.71
C PHE A 89 -8.77 8.56 2.68
N ILE A 90 -8.80 7.25 2.50
CA ILE A 90 -9.52 6.36 3.42
C ILE A 90 -8.91 6.37 4.84
N PHE A 91 -7.59 6.47 4.96
CA PHE A 91 -6.95 6.64 6.27
C PHE A 91 -7.37 7.95 6.94
N ALA A 92 -7.50 9.05 6.18
CA ALA A 92 -7.99 10.32 6.68
C ALA A 92 -9.44 10.20 7.19
N LEU A 93 -10.31 9.53 6.42
CA LEU A 93 -11.69 9.27 6.83
C LEU A 93 -11.76 8.43 8.11
N ILE A 94 -10.95 7.37 8.23
CA ILE A 94 -10.89 6.54 9.44
C ILE A 94 -10.44 7.40 10.63
N LEU A 95 -9.34 8.13 10.51
CA LEU A 95 -8.81 8.95 11.60
C LEU A 95 -9.78 10.05 12.03
N SER A 96 -10.51 10.64 11.08
CA SER A 96 -11.54 11.65 11.32
C SER A 96 -12.79 11.03 11.98
N SER A 97 -13.31 9.92 11.46
CA SER A 97 -14.49 9.21 11.98
C SER A 97 -14.31 8.79 13.44
N PHE A 98 -13.11 8.33 13.79
CA PHE A 98 -12.77 8.02 15.18
C PHE A 98 -12.29 9.24 15.99
N LYS A 99 -12.30 10.45 15.40
CA LYS A 99 -11.91 11.72 16.05
C LYS A 99 -10.52 11.66 16.70
N ILE A 100 -9.56 11.00 16.05
CA ILE A 100 -8.21 10.82 16.59
C ILE A 100 -7.46 12.17 16.59
N PRO A 101 -6.97 12.64 17.76
CA PRO A 101 -6.19 13.86 17.84
C PRO A 101 -4.94 13.81 16.95
N ARG A 102 -4.64 14.90 16.22
CA ARG A 102 -3.52 15.00 15.27
C ARG A 102 -2.19 14.49 15.83
N LYS A 103 -1.88 14.81 17.07
CA LYS A 103 -0.67 14.35 17.75
C LYS A 103 -0.52 12.83 17.86
N TYR A 104 -1.63 12.07 17.80
CA TYR A 104 -1.61 10.61 17.87
C TYR A 104 -1.73 9.95 16.50
N GLN A 105 -2.14 10.69 15.47
CA GLN A 105 -2.28 10.17 14.11
C GLN A 105 -0.95 9.63 13.56
N GLN A 106 0.17 10.30 13.87
CA GLN A 106 1.50 9.82 13.48
C GLN A 106 1.79 8.39 13.93
N LYS A 107 1.42 8.07 15.19
CA LYS A 107 1.65 6.74 15.76
C LYS A 107 0.75 5.69 15.10
N VAL A 108 -0.52 6.01 14.92
CA VAL A 108 -1.49 5.09 14.28
C VAL A 108 -1.08 4.80 12.84
N LEU A 109 -0.74 5.85 12.08
CA LEU A 109 -0.29 5.70 10.69
C LEU A 109 0.99 4.89 10.59
N LEU A 110 2.00 5.16 11.43
CA LEU A 110 3.26 4.42 11.36
C LEU A 110 3.07 2.92 11.69
N ILE A 111 2.31 2.61 12.74
CA ILE A 111 2.02 1.21 13.09
C ILE A 111 1.16 0.57 12.01
N GLY A 112 0.17 1.28 11.46
CA GLY A 112 -0.67 0.83 10.36
C GLY A 112 0.15 0.50 9.12
N ILE A 113 1.04 1.40 8.70
CA ILE A 113 1.91 1.20 7.53
C ILE A 113 2.90 0.06 7.77
N ALA A 114 3.46 -0.08 8.97
CA ALA A 114 4.31 -1.22 9.29
C ALA A 114 3.57 -2.56 9.21
N LEU A 115 2.33 -2.61 9.72
CA LEU A 115 1.45 -3.77 9.60
C LEU A 115 1.10 -4.04 8.13
N ALA A 116 0.76 -2.99 7.38
CA ALA A 116 0.50 -3.04 5.94
C ALA A 116 1.67 -3.68 5.18
N LEU A 117 2.90 -3.26 5.45
CA LEU A 117 4.08 -3.82 4.78
C LEU A 117 4.27 -5.32 5.07
N ILE A 118 4.02 -5.74 6.32
CA ILE A 118 4.09 -7.17 6.69
C ILE A 118 3.03 -7.98 5.92
N LEU A 119 1.79 -7.50 5.92
CA LEU A 119 0.69 -8.17 5.23
C LEU A 119 0.93 -8.21 3.71
N ARG A 120 1.34 -7.10 3.10
CA ARG A 120 1.72 -7.05 1.67
C ARG A 120 2.89 -7.96 1.35
N GLY A 121 3.90 -8.05 2.21
CA GLY A 121 5.00 -9.00 2.05
C GLY A 121 4.50 -10.45 1.99
N ILE A 122 3.54 -10.82 2.84
CA ILE A 122 2.89 -12.14 2.82
C ILE A 122 2.11 -12.35 1.51
N PHE A 123 1.30 -11.37 1.09
CA PHE A 123 0.53 -11.45 -0.16
C PHE A 123 1.43 -11.51 -1.39
N ILE A 124 2.55 -10.78 -1.41
CA ILE A 124 3.54 -10.84 -2.49
C ILE A 124 4.16 -12.23 -2.57
N ALA A 125 4.57 -12.80 -1.43
CA ALA A 125 5.12 -14.16 -1.39
C ALA A 125 4.10 -15.22 -1.84
N LEU A 126 2.83 -15.10 -1.41
CA LEU A 126 1.74 -15.97 -1.87
C LEU A 126 1.48 -15.79 -3.37
N GLY A 127 1.44 -14.55 -3.86
CA GLY A 127 1.28 -14.24 -5.28
C GLY A 127 2.39 -14.84 -6.12
N ALA A 128 3.65 -14.73 -5.70
CA ALA A 128 4.78 -15.37 -6.37
C ALA A 128 4.62 -16.89 -6.45
N ALA A 129 4.26 -17.53 -5.32
CA ALA A 129 4.06 -18.99 -5.28
C ALA A 129 2.90 -19.44 -6.19
N ILE A 130 1.82 -18.67 -6.25
CA ILE A 130 0.67 -18.96 -7.13
C ILE A 130 1.07 -18.83 -8.60
N ILE A 131 1.79 -17.75 -8.95
CA ILE A 131 2.27 -17.51 -10.33
C ILE A 131 3.22 -18.61 -10.79
N GLU A 132 4.12 -19.07 -9.92
CA GLU A 132 5.03 -20.17 -10.21
C GLU A 132 4.29 -21.51 -10.42
N ALA A 133 3.26 -21.76 -9.60
CA ALA A 133 2.46 -23.00 -9.68
C ALA A 133 1.47 -22.99 -10.86
N TRP A 134 0.97 -21.84 -11.25
CA TRP A 134 -0.09 -21.69 -12.25
C TRP A 134 0.00 -20.34 -12.97
N SER A 135 0.65 -20.34 -14.14
CA SER A 135 0.87 -19.12 -14.94
C SER A 135 -0.42 -18.47 -15.46
N ASP A 136 -1.49 -19.26 -15.66
CA ASP A 136 -2.77 -18.72 -16.14
C ASP A 136 -3.48 -17.83 -15.10
N VAL A 137 -2.97 -17.77 -13.87
CA VAL A 137 -3.47 -16.87 -12.82
C VAL A 137 -3.44 -15.39 -13.25
N PHE A 138 -2.57 -15.02 -14.20
CA PHE A 138 -2.55 -13.67 -14.75
C PHE A 138 -3.86 -13.27 -15.46
N TYR A 139 -4.58 -14.23 -16.08
CA TYR A 139 -5.92 -13.95 -16.62
C TYR A 139 -6.90 -13.59 -15.49
N LEU A 140 -6.82 -14.32 -14.38
CA LEU A 140 -7.64 -14.03 -13.21
C LEU A 140 -7.31 -12.65 -12.63
N PHE A 141 -6.03 -12.32 -12.52
CA PHE A 141 -5.59 -10.99 -12.09
C PHE A 141 -6.06 -9.89 -13.05
N GLY A 142 -5.92 -10.08 -14.35
CA GLY A 142 -6.38 -9.12 -15.35
C GLY A 142 -7.90 -8.89 -15.29
N LEU A 143 -8.69 -9.95 -15.19
CA LEU A 143 -10.16 -9.87 -15.06
C LEU A 143 -10.56 -9.17 -13.74
N PHE A 144 -9.88 -9.49 -12.65
CA PHE A 144 -10.11 -8.88 -11.36
C PHE A 144 -9.81 -7.37 -11.39
N LEU A 145 -8.69 -6.96 -11.98
CA LEU A 145 -8.34 -5.54 -12.15
C LEU A 145 -9.35 -4.80 -13.02
N LEU A 146 -9.81 -5.40 -14.11
CA LEU A 146 -10.85 -4.80 -14.95
C LEU A 146 -12.19 -4.68 -14.22
N TRP A 147 -12.54 -5.67 -13.42
CA TRP A 147 -13.74 -5.59 -12.58
C TRP A 147 -13.62 -4.49 -11.53
N THR A 148 -12.48 -4.39 -10.84
CA THR A 148 -12.21 -3.32 -9.85
C THR A 148 -12.23 -1.95 -10.52
N ALA A 149 -11.60 -1.80 -11.69
CA ALA A 149 -11.63 -0.56 -12.46
C ALA A 149 -13.07 -0.16 -12.83
N ALA A 150 -13.86 -1.10 -13.35
CA ALA A 150 -15.24 -0.85 -13.72
C ALA A 150 -16.10 -0.46 -12.51
N LYS A 151 -15.89 -1.12 -11.37
CA LYS A 151 -16.57 -0.79 -10.11
C LYS A 151 -16.19 0.61 -9.64
N LEU A 152 -14.91 0.96 -9.63
CA LEU A 152 -14.44 2.28 -9.23
C LEU A 152 -15.05 3.40 -10.10
N LEU A 153 -15.10 3.18 -11.42
CA LEU A 153 -15.76 4.11 -12.33
C LEU A 153 -17.27 4.22 -12.05
N TRP A 154 -17.91 3.09 -11.75
CA TRP A 154 -19.34 3.09 -11.42
C TRP A 154 -19.63 3.87 -10.14
N ASP A 155 -18.86 3.63 -9.07
CA ASP A 155 -19.01 4.30 -7.78
C ASP A 155 -18.80 5.83 -7.96
N GLU A 156 -17.79 6.23 -8.73
CA GLU A 156 -17.49 7.64 -9.05
C GLU A 156 -18.63 8.33 -9.85
N VAL A 157 -19.15 7.66 -10.88
CA VAL A 157 -20.23 8.20 -11.73
C VAL A 157 -21.58 8.21 -11.00
N SER A 158 -21.83 7.20 -10.16
CA SER A 158 -23.08 7.08 -9.39
C SER A 158 -23.16 8.02 -8.22
N GLY A 159 -22.02 8.62 -7.81
CA GLY A 159 -21.95 9.51 -6.64
C GLY A 159 -22.29 8.76 -5.35
N GLU A 160 -21.99 7.46 -5.26
CA GLU A 160 -22.14 6.73 -4.01
C GLU A 160 -21.24 7.34 -2.94
N GLU A 161 -21.85 7.81 -1.85
CA GLU A 161 -21.08 8.29 -0.70
C GLU A 161 -20.32 7.14 -0.04
N GLU A 162 -19.07 7.39 0.31
CA GLU A 162 -18.28 6.43 1.07
C GLU A 162 -18.93 6.12 2.41
N LYS A 163 -19.06 4.83 2.72
CA LYS A 163 -19.66 4.37 3.97
C LYS A 163 -18.81 4.80 5.16
N ASP A 164 -19.47 5.24 6.25
CA ASP A 164 -18.74 5.56 7.49
C ASP A 164 -17.85 4.37 7.88
N PRO A 165 -16.55 4.58 8.09
CA PRO A 165 -15.64 3.54 8.55
C PRO A 165 -16.11 2.82 9.83
N GLN A 166 -16.88 3.48 10.69
CA GLN A 166 -17.48 2.87 11.89
C GLN A 166 -18.48 1.76 11.55
N ASP A 167 -19.08 1.79 10.37
CA ASP A 167 -20.02 0.77 9.89
C ASP A 167 -19.36 -0.48 9.30
N MET A 168 -18.04 -0.48 9.13
CA MET A 168 -17.30 -1.63 8.64
C MET A 168 -17.56 -2.87 9.50
N MET A 169 -17.74 -4.02 8.83
CA MET A 169 -18.02 -5.30 9.50
C MET A 169 -16.91 -5.64 10.52
N VAL A 170 -15.64 -5.40 10.19
CA VAL A 170 -14.50 -5.66 11.08
C VAL A 170 -14.61 -4.85 12.38
N ILE A 171 -15.08 -3.59 12.30
CA ILE A 171 -15.26 -2.72 13.46
C ILE A 171 -16.42 -3.21 14.32
N LYS A 172 -17.56 -3.54 13.71
CA LYS A 172 -18.73 -4.11 14.40
C LYS A 172 -18.37 -5.43 15.11
N MET A 173 -17.61 -6.29 14.45
CA MET A 173 -17.11 -7.54 15.07
C MET A 173 -16.15 -7.24 16.23
N THR A 174 -15.18 -6.35 16.04
CA THR A 174 -14.24 -6.02 17.12
C THR A 174 -14.96 -5.48 18.35
N ARG A 175 -15.89 -4.54 18.18
CA ARG A 175 -16.71 -3.99 19.27
C ARG A 175 -17.61 -5.04 19.96
N LYS A 176 -18.03 -6.09 19.23
CA LYS A 176 -18.86 -7.16 19.79
C LYS A 176 -18.06 -8.09 20.72
N PHE A 177 -16.80 -8.34 20.41
CA PHE A 177 -15.97 -9.29 21.16
C PHE A 177 -15.10 -8.62 22.23
N ILE A 178 -14.80 -7.33 22.07
CA ILE A 178 -13.86 -6.62 22.95
C ILE A 178 -14.49 -5.31 23.42
N HIS A 179 -14.36 -5.04 24.71
CA HIS A 179 -14.84 -3.79 25.32
C HIS A 179 -13.97 -2.62 24.88
N VAL A 180 -14.57 -1.66 24.19
CA VAL A 180 -13.91 -0.45 23.66
C VAL A 180 -14.39 0.74 24.47
N SER A 181 -13.44 1.55 24.95
CA SER A 181 -13.75 2.82 25.63
C SER A 181 -14.05 3.90 24.59
N ASP A 182 -14.92 4.82 24.95
CA ASP A 182 -15.15 6.05 24.18
C ASP A 182 -14.13 7.15 24.52
N HIS A 183 -13.23 6.90 25.45
CA HIS A 183 -12.23 7.85 25.93
C HIS A 183 -10.83 7.47 25.51
N TYR A 184 -10.03 8.50 25.23
CA TYR A 184 -8.60 8.35 24.96
C TYR A 184 -7.84 8.36 26.29
N ASP A 185 -7.05 7.31 26.55
CA ASP A 185 -6.04 7.34 27.61
C ASP A 185 -4.67 7.57 26.99
N SER A 186 -4.35 8.85 26.76
CA SER A 186 -3.08 9.25 26.14
C SER A 186 -2.90 8.65 24.73
N ASP A 187 -1.72 8.12 24.41
CA ASP A 187 -1.36 7.48 23.14
C ASP A 187 -1.40 5.95 23.20
N ARG A 188 -2.01 5.40 24.27
CA ARG A 188 -2.06 3.95 24.49
C ARG A 188 -3.12 3.30 23.63
N LEU A 189 -2.81 2.10 23.13
CA LEU A 189 -3.75 1.27 22.36
C LEU A 189 -4.74 0.53 23.28
N TRP A 190 -4.37 0.33 24.54
CA TRP A 190 -5.19 -0.29 25.58
C TRP A 190 -4.79 0.19 26.97
N PHE A 191 -5.73 0.14 27.91
CA PHE A 191 -5.50 0.44 29.31
C PHE A 191 -6.29 -0.52 30.20
N LYS A 192 -6.08 -0.45 31.52
CA LYS A 192 -6.84 -1.24 32.48
C LYS A 192 -7.87 -0.36 33.17
N GLU A 193 -9.14 -0.75 33.09
CA GLU A 193 -10.24 -0.14 33.80
C GLU A 193 -10.91 -1.22 34.64
N ASN A 194 -11.06 -0.99 35.94
CA ASN A 194 -11.64 -1.95 36.89
C ASN A 194 -11.02 -3.36 36.81
N GLY A 195 -9.71 -3.45 36.58
CA GLY A 195 -8.98 -4.71 36.47
C GLY A 195 -9.13 -5.43 35.14
N LYS A 196 -9.97 -4.95 34.22
CA LYS A 196 -10.15 -5.50 32.86
C LYS A 196 -9.36 -4.68 31.83
N ARG A 197 -8.89 -5.35 30.77
CA ARG A 197 -8.27 -4.66 29.62
C ARG A 197 -9.37 -4.06 28.75
N VAL A 198 -9.27 -2.76 28.50
CA VAL A 198 -10.17 -2.00 27.64
C VAL A 198 -9.36 -1.44 26.48
N LEU A 199 -9.85 -1.57 25.25
CA LEU A 199 -9.21 -1.02 24.07
C LEU A 199 -9.60 0.45 23.87
N THR A 200 -8.68 1.22 23.31
CA THR A 200 -8.90 2.63 22.95
C THR A 200 -9.42 2.76 21.52
N PRO A 201 -10.04 3.90 21.16
CA PRO A 201 -10.38 4.20 19.77
C PRO A 201 -9.19 4.15 18.82
N LEU A 202 -7.96 4.44 19.31
CA LEU A 202 -6.72 4.29 18.56
C LEU A 202 -6.49 2.85 18.05
N PHE A 203 -6.78 1.85 18.89
CA PHE A 203 -6.67 0.46 18.49
C PHE A 203 -7.70 0.10 17.41
N ILE A 204 -8.93 0.59 17.55
CA ILE A 204 -9.99 0.33 16.56
C ILE A 204 -9.64 0.96 15.20
N ALA A 205 -9.15 2.19 15.22
CA ALA A 205 -8.67 2.83 13.98
C ALA A 205 -7.50 2.06 13.35
N LEU A 206 -6.59 1.52 14.15
CA LEU A 206 -5.50 0.67 13.65
C LEU A 206 -6.03 -0.61 13.01
N VAL A 207 -7.03 -1.26 13.61
CA VAL A 207 -7.70 -2.44 13.02
C VAL A 207 -8.39 -2.07 11.71
N ALA A 208 -9.07 -0.92 11.65
CA ALA A 208 -9.72 -0.43 10.44
C ALA A 208 -8.69 -0.17 9.32
N ILE A 209 -7.59 0.54 9.63
CA ILE A 209 -6.50 0.82 8.68
C ILE A 209 -5.90 -0.50 8.17
N GLY A 210 -5.58 -1.43 9.06
CA GLY A 210 -5.01 -2.73 8.67
C GLY A 210 -5.96 -3.55 7.79
N PHE A 211 -7.25 -3.54 8.08
CA PHE A 211 -8.25 -4.23 7.27
C PHE A 211 -8.40 -3.61 5.88
N VAL A 212 -8.48 -2.29 5.82
CA VAL A 212 -8.59 -1.56 4.54
C VAL A 212 -7.33 -1.75 3.70
N ASP A 213 -6.14 -1.73 4.31
CA ASP A 213 -4.91 -1.99 3.55
C ASP A 213 -4.85 -3.40 2.96
N VAL A 214 -5.41 -4.42 3.65
CA VAL A 214 -5.58 -5.75 3.06
C VAL A 214 -6.47 -5.70 1.82
N LEU A 215 -7.57 -4.95 1.85
CA LEU A 215 -8.43 -4.78 0.67
C LEU A 215 -7.68 -4.12 -0.49
N PHE A 216 -6.91 -3.06 -0.21
CA PHE A 216 -6.09 -2.39 -1.23
C PHE A 216 -4.95 -3.27 -1.75
N ALA A 217 -4.38 -4.14 -0.91
CA ALA A 217 -3.37 -5.09 -1.34
C ALA A 217 -3.89 -6.08 -2.38
N LEU A 218 -5.19 -6.43 -2.33
CA LEU A 218 -5.83 -7.31 -3.33
C LEU A 218 -5.83 -6.69 -4.73
N ASP A 219 -5.89 -5.37 -4.84
CA ASP A 219 -5.86 -4.65 -6.12
C ASP A 219 -4.43 -4.29 -6.54
N SER A 220 -3.62 -3.75 -5.61
CA SER A 220 -2.30 -3.23 -5.92
C SER A 220 -1.28 -4.33 -6.24
N ILE A 221 -1.31 -5.48 -5.55
CA ILE A 221 -0.34 -6.55 -5.78
C ILE A 221 -0.52 -7.19 -7.16
N PRO A 222 -1.73 -7.59 -7.62
CA PRO A 222 -1.95 -7.99 -9.00
C PRO A 222 -1.57 -6.93 -10.02
N ALA A 223 -1.81 -5.63 -9.73
CA ALA A 223 -1.41 -4.54 -10.62
C ALA A 223 0.11 -4.47 -10.80
N ILE A 224 0.89 -4.61 -9.73
CA ILE A 224 2.36 -4.61 -9.82
C ILE A 224 2.86 -5.90 -10.51
N TYR A 225 2.25 -7.06 -10.24
CA TYR A 225 2.57 -8.30 -10.97
C TYR A 225 2.21 -8.20 -12.47
N GLY A 226 1.29 -7.33 -12.85
CA GLY A 226 1.03 -6.97 -14.26
C GLY A 226 2.15 -6.15 -14.91
N ILE A 227 3.02 -5.52 -14.12
CA ILE A 227 4.17 -4.75 -14.59
C ILE A 227 5.42 -5.62 -14.67
N THR A 228 5.67 -6.43 -13.63
CA THR A 228 6.85 -7.30 -13.51
C THR A 228 6.49 -8.61 -12.82
N SER A 229 7.07 -9.72 -13.28
CA SER A 229 6.93 -11.04 -12.62
C SER A 229 7.98 -11.28 -11.51
N GLU A 230 8.90 -10.31 -11.28
CA GLU A 230 9.98 -10.43 -10.33
C GLU A 230 9.53 -10.08 -8.90
N PRO A 231 9.41 -11.05 -7.96
CA PRO A 231 8.89 -10.79 -6.61
C PRO A 231 9.72 -9.76 -5.83
N TYR A 232 11.01 -9.68 -6.11
CA TYR A 232 11.90 -8.72 -5.46
C TYR A 232 11.57 -7.28 -5.88
N ILE A 233 11.27 -7.05 -7.16
CA ILE A 233 10.84 -5.74 -7.65
C ILE A 233 9.46 -5.41 -7.07
N VAL A 234 8.53 -6.36 -7.07
CA VAL A 234 7.20 -6.18 -6.46
C VAL A 234 7.30 -5.79 -4.99
N PHE A 235 8.16 -6.47 -4.22
CA PHE A 235 8.37 -6.16 -2.80
C PHE A 235 9.01 -4.78 -2.61
N THR A 236 10.09 -4.48 -3.34
CA THR A 236 10.84 -3.23 -3.18
C THR A 236 10.05 -2.01 -3.63
N THR A 237 9.24 -2.10 -4.68
CA THR A 237 8.31 -1.03 -5.10
C THR A 237 7.28 -0.74 -4.01
N ASN A 238 6.66 -1.77 -3.45
CA ASN A 238 5.71 -1.64 -2.36
C ASN A 238 6.35 -1.05 -1.10
N ALA A 239 7.49 -1.60 -0.67
CA ALA A 239 8.18 -1.14 0.53
C ALA A 239 8.58 0.34 0.43
N LEU A 240 9.21 0.74 -0.69
CA LEU A 240 9.66 2.12 -0.91
C LEU A 240 8.49 3.09 -1.16
N ALA A 241 7.39 2.64 -1.74
CA ALA A 241 6.19 3.46 -1.92
C ALA A 241 5.46 3.72 -0.58
N LEU A 242 5.39 2.71 0.29
CA LEU A 242 4.82 2.85 1.64
C LEU A 242 5.71 3.67 2.58
N MET A 243 7.03 3.61 2.40
CA MET A 243 7.94 4.52 3.10
C MET A 243 7.63 5.96 2.69
N GLY A 244 7.49 6.84 3.69
CA GLY A 244 7.09 8.23 3.46
C GLY A 244 5.58 8.46 3.27
N LEU A 245 4.75 7.41 3.30
CA LEU A 245 3.29 7.55 3.16
C LEU A 245 2.71 8.37 4.33
N ARG A 246 3.22 8.18 5.54
CA ARG A 246 2.83 8.98 6.71
C ARG A 246 3.13 10.47 6.51
N GLN A 247 4.30 10.82 6.01
CA GLN A 247 4.69 12.20 5.75
C GLN A 247 3.84 12.79 4.62
N LEU A 248 3.55 11.98 3.60
CA LEU A 248 2.66 12.39 2.52
C LEU A 248 1.24 12.66 3.03
N TYR A 249 0.75 11.88 4.01
CA TYR A 249 -0.53 12.14 4.66
C TYR A 249 -0.60 13.55 5.23
N PHE A 250 0.37 13.95 6.06
CA PHE A 250 0.39 15.29 6.66
C PHE A 250 0.66 16.40 5.65
N LEU A 251 1.33 16.11 4.54
CA LEU A 251 1.53 17.06 3.44
C LEU A 251 0.24 17.30 2.67
N LEU A 252 -0.54 16.26 2.44
CA LEU A 252 -1.80 16.30 1.69
C LEU A 252 -3.02 16.61 2.57
N ASP A 253 -2.86 16.61 3.90
CA ASP A 253 -3.93 16.94 4.83
C ASP A 253 -4.52 18.33 4.46
N GLY A 254 -5.82 18.38 4.22
CA GLY A 254 -6.53 19.54 3.66
C GLY A 254 -6.48 19.71 2.13
N LEU A 255 -5.66 18.91 1.41
CA LEU A 255 -5.70 18.81 -0.05
C LEU A 255 -6.48 17.58 -0.53
N LEU A 256 -6.56 16.54 0.30
CA LEU A 256 -7.23 15.28 -0.06
C LEU A 256 -8.69 15.49 -0.48
N GLU A 257 -9.42 16.38 0.22
CA GLU A 257 -10.80 16.73 -0.12
C GLU A 257 -10.94 17.45 -1.49
N ARG A 258 -9.84 17.92 -2.08
CA ARG A 258 -9.81 18.60 -3.38
C ARG A 258 -9.43 17.70 -4.55
N LEU A 259 -9.04 16.45 -4.27
CA LEU A 259 -8.64 15.47 -5.29
C LEU A 259 -9.86 14.79 -5.93
N VAL A 260 -10.79 15.60 -6.46
CA VAL A 260 -12.07 15.14 -7.03
C VAL A 260 -11.90 14.14 -8.19
N TYR A 261 -10.77 14.16 -8.89
CA TYR A 261 -10.52 13.30 -10.06
C TYR A 261 -9.65 12.07 -9.76
N LEU A 262 -9.37 11.79 -8.49
CA LEU A 262 -8.49 10.69 -8.10
C LEU A 262 -9.03 9.33 -8.57
N GLY A 263 -10.34 9.07 -8.36
CA GLY A 263 -11.01 7.83 -8.78
C GLY A 263 -10.91 7.59 -10.29
N TYR A 264 -11.09 8.63 -11.12
CA TYR A 264 -10.89 8.49 -12.57
C TYR A 264 -9.46 8.16 -12.96
N GLY A 265 -8.47 8.74 -12.26
CA GLY A 265 -7.05 8.42 -12.48
C GLY A 265 -6.73 6.96 -12.16
N LEU A 266 -7.23 6.45 -11.05
CA LEU A 266 -7.08 5.05 -10.64
C LEU A 266 -7.79 4.10 -11.60
N PHE A 267 -9.01 4.42 -12.03
CA PHE A 267 -9.70 3.66 -13.08
C PHE A 267 -8.84 3.48 -14.32
N ILE A 268 -8.26 4.56 -14.84
CA ILE A 268 -7.42 4.52 -16.05
C ILE A 268 -6.21 3.60 -15.85
N ILE A 269 -5.51 3.71 -14.71
CA ILE A 269 -4.34 2.89 -14.39
C ILE A 269 -4.71 1.41 -14.31
N LEU A 270 -5.75 1.05 -13.54
CA LEU A 270 -6.16 -0.32 -13.35
C LEU A 270 -6.71 -0.95 -14.64
N ALA A 271 -7.51 -0.20 -15.42
CA ALA A 271 -8.02 -0.65 -16.71
C ALA A 271 -6.89 -0.90 -17.71
N PHE A 272 -5.88 -0.01 -17.75
CA PHE A 272 -4.72 -0.19 -18.63
C PHE A 272 -3.90 -1.43 -18.24
N ILE A 273 -3.59 -1.61 -16.96
CA ILE A 273 -2.82 -2.76 -16.48
C ILE A 273 -3.60 -4.07 -16.67
N GLY A 274 -4.88 -4.10 -16.32
CA GLY A 274 -5.74 -5.27 -16.52
C GLY A 274 -5.85 -5.68 -18.00
N THR A 275 -6.02 -4.71 -18.88
CA THR A 275 -6.03 -4.95 -20.34
C THR A 275 -4.69 -5.46 -20.84
N LYS A 276 -3.57 -4.85 -20.38
CA LYS A 276 -2.21 -5.29 -20.71
C LYS A 276 -1.99 -6.75 -20.31
N LEU A 277 -2.40 -7.15 -19.10
CA LEU A 277 -2.26 -8.53 -18.61
C LEU A 277 -2.97 -9.53 -19.53
N ILE A 278 -4.22 -9.26 -19.89
CA ILE A 278 -5.01 -10.17 -20.76
C ILE A 278 -4.40 -10.23 -22.16
N LEU A 279 -4.05 -9.09 -22.77
CA LEU A 279 -3.48 -9.04 -24.12
C LEU A 279 -2.09 -9.65 -24.21
N SER A 280 -1.24 -9.45 -23.19
CA SER A 280 0.12 -10.03 -23.13
C SER A 280 0.07 -11.56 -23.16
N LEU A 281 -0.89 -12.16 -22.46
CA LEU A 281 -1.07 -13.62 -22.43
C LEU A 281 -1.62 -14.18 -23.75
N ILE A 282 -2.50 -13.45 -24.44
CA ILE A 282 -3.00 -13.84 -25.76
C ILE A 282 -1.82 -13.89 -26.76
N HIS A 283 -0.92 -12.90 -26.73
CA HIS A 283 0.26 -12.88 -27.62
C HIS A 283 1.26 -14.02 -27.36
N ILE A 284 1.40 -14.46 -26.10
CA ILE A 284 2.30 -15.58 -25.73
C ILE A 284 1.69 -16.93 -26.12
N SER A 285 0.37 -17.06 -26.16
CA SER A 285 -0.31 -18.30 -26.51
C SER A 285 -0.43 -18.57 -28.02
N GLU A 286 -0.32 -17.56 -28.87
CA GLU A 286 -0.42 -17.73 -30.33
C GLU A 286 0.78 -18.38 -31.04
N PRO A 287 2.06 -18.14 -30.67
CA PRO A 287 3.19 -18.72 -31.40
C PRO A 287 3.28 -20.25 -31.33
N THR A 288 2.73 -20.86 -30.30
CA THR A 288 2.76 -22.32 -30.11
C THR A 288 1.68 -23.08 -30.87
N ARG A 289 0.63 -22.40 -31.36
CA ARG A 289 -0.43 -23.04 -32.16
C ARG A 289 -0.16 -23.09 -33.66
N LEU A 290 0.79 -22.30 -34.17
CA LEU A 290 1.15 -22.28 -35.60
C LEU A 290 2.27 -23.25 -35.98
N LEU A 291 2.86 -23.98 -35.00
CA LEU A 291 3.92 -24.98 -35.21
C LEU A 291 3.52 -26.41 -34.83
N SER A 292 2.27 -26.66 -34.56
CA SER A 292 1.67 -27.98 -34.44
C SER A 292 0.64 -28.23 -35.56
#